data_bef561539f72c5caf873443b50e5d0f9
#
_entry.id   bef561539f72c5caf873443b50e5d0f9
#
_cell.length_a   1.000
_cell.length_b   1.000
_cell.length_c   1.000
_cell.angle_alpha   90.00
_cell.angle_beta   90.00
_cell.angle_gamma   90.00
#
_symmetry.space_group_name_H-M   'P 1'
#
loop_
_entity.id
_entity.type
_entity.pdbx_description
1 polymer ?
#
loop_
_entity_poly.entity_id
_entity_poly.type
_entity_poly.pdbx_seq_one_letter_code
_entity_poly.pdbx_strand_id
1 'polypeptide(L)'
;MVSPSVDTTSRAACDDLVLPSITPGPIRARLGPVRRVLFFGKSMSRTRCTGALVESFRAHGVTVRWRNLATLRRWLGVSMAHRAARAEFRRFRPDVVFVFFRDLPAVLADEFRRDARLVIWCEEALEVFDGSVADYFALADLVCMSNPARFSWLGERGLDNMAFLMSGFSPRFHHPAKVQPFRRDVAFIGGPGRRGQRASFLAKIGRRFQTEVFGPHWDRWEHVHDGLRIRPPIDNRAYARICASSRIVLGVNEINDDVFYFSNRTFLTLACGAFHLTHYVPKLEQVFKDGEHLVWYRDEDEALDKIAQWLHRDSDRARIAAGGHAEVMQYHQYYHRVARILHWLQVGVPRWQNDARWLPPVPAEASRQASNGL
;
A
#
# COMPACT_ATOMS: atom_id res chain seq x y z
N MET A 1 -41.28 21.40 -0.62
CA MET A 1 -40.16 20.44 -0.66
C MET A 1 -38.88 21.26 -0.58
N VAL A 2 -38.25 21.25 0.59
CA VAL A 2 -37.09 22.10 0.91
C VAL A 2 -35.84 21.27 0.66
N SER A 3 -34.99 21.73 -0.26
CA SER A 3 -33.63 21.14 -0.48
C SER A 3 -32.76 21.46 0.73
N PRO A 4 -31.99 20.51 1.26
CA PRO A 4 -31.01 20.80 2.30
C PRO A 4 -29.83 21.55 1.68
N SER A 5 -29.50 22.72 2.24
CA SER A 5 -28.32 23.53 1.96
C SER A 5 -27.07 22.74 2.35
N VAL A 6 -26.14 22.62 1.41
CA VAL A 6 -24.79 22.09 1.67
C VAL A 6 -24.03 23.10 2.52
N ASP A 7 -23.70 22.68 3.72
CA ASP A 7 -22.94 23.45 4.70
C ASP A 7 -21.50 23.66 4.22
N THR A 8 -21.14 24.93 3.93
CA THR A 8 -19.83 25.35 3.44
C THR A 8 -18.78 25.55 4.55
N THR A 9 -19.07 25.14 5.79
CA THR A 9 -18.17 25.36 6.95
C THR A 9 -17.08 24.30 7.14
N SER A 10 -17.00 23.29 6.28
CA SER A 10 -15.99 22.20 6.38
C SER A 10 -14.60 22.55 5.83
N ARG A 11 -14.40 23.72 5.19
CA ARG A 11 -13.13 24.09 4.52
C ARG A 11 -12.01 24.58 5.45
N ALA A 12 -12.31 24.98 6.68
CA ALA A 12 -11.32 25.60 7.60
C ALA A 12 -10.67 24.65 8.61
N ALA A 13 -11.12 23.40 8.72
CA ALA A 13 -10.69 22.48 9.78
C ALA A 13 -9.54 21.53 9.39
N CYS A 14 -9.02 21.60 8.15
CA CYS A 14 -7.97 20.67 7.69
C CYS A 14 -6.53 21.11 7.97
N ASP A 15 -6.28 22.39 8.27
CA ASP A 15 -4.90 22.90 8.43
C ASP A 15 -4.31 22.61 9.82
N ASP A 16 -5.11 22.31 10.82
CA ASP A 16 -4.70 22.07 12.21
C ASP A 16 -4.87 20.60 12.69
N LEU A 17 -5.01 19.65 11.80
CA LEU A 17 -4.94 18.24 12.19
C LEU A 17 -3.50 17.90 12.58
N VAL A 18 -3.11 18.35 13.77
CA VAL A 18 -2.05 17.73 14.55
C VAL A 18 -2.51 16.30 14.76
N LEU A 19 -1.94 15.36 14.01
CA LEU A 19 -2.13 13.95 14.32
C LEU A 19 -1.82 13.77 15.79
N PRO A 20 -2.70 13.16 16.58
CA PRO A 20 -2.42 12.98 17.99
C PRO A 20 -1.02 12.38 18.08
N SER A 21 -0.19 12.96 18.93
CA SER A 21 1.13 12.43 19.25
C SER A 21 0.92 11.13 20.02
N ILE A 22 0.50 10.08 19.31
CA ILE A 22 0.52 8.74 19.87
C ILE A 22 1.99 8.41 19.94
N THR A 23 2.53 8.59 21.13
CA THR A 23 3.81 8.01 21.47
C THR A 23 3.57 6.51 21.38
N PRO A 24 4.15 5.79 20.41
CA PRO A 24 4.15 4.35 20.50
C PRO A 24 4.71 4.03 21.87
N GLY A 25 3.96 3.30 22.68
CA GLY A 25 4.47 2.80 23.94
C GLY A 25 5.76 2.03 23.66
N PRO A 26 6.58 1.77 24.66
CA PRO A 26 7.76 0.96 24.46
C PRO A 26 7.28 -0.32 23.78
N ILE A 27 7.83 -0.62 22.58
CA ILE A 27 7.62 -1.93 21.97
C ILE A 27 7.85 -2.90 23.12
N ARG A 28 6.82 -3.64 23.52
CA ARG A 28 6.92 -4.67 24.57
C ARG A 28 7.94 -5.74 24.17
N ALA A 29 8.54 -5.57 23.00
CA ALA A 29 9.39 -6.50 22.32
C ALA A 29 10.77 -6.56 22.94
N ARG A 30 11.26 -7.75 23.04
CA ARG A 30 12.67 -8.05 23.15
C ARG A 30 13.39 -7.43 21.96
N LEU A 31 14.02 -6.28 22.13
CA LEU A 31 14.81 -5.63 21.10
C LEU A 31 15.98 -6.55 20.72
N GLY A 32 16.34 -6.58 19.45
CA GLY A 32 17.47 -7.36 18.99
C GLY A 32 17.41 -7.67 17.49
N PRO A 33 18.48 -8.26 16.95
CA PRO A 33 18.58 -8.57 15.53
C PRO A 33 17.50 -9.58 15.12
N VAL A 34 17.06 -9.45 13.87
CA VAL A 34 16.10 -10.37 13.25
C VAL A 34 16.83 -11.20 12.20
N ARG A 35 16.95 -12.50 12.43
CA ARG A 35 17.61 -13.45 11.51
C ARG A 35 16.62 -14.38 10.83
N ARG A 36 15.48 -14.69 11.49
CA ARG A 36 14.49 -15.66 11.03
C ARG A 36 13.08 -15.09 11.18
N VAL A 37 12.34 -15.06 10.09
CA VAL A 37 10.94 -14.62 10.03
C VAL A 37 10.05 -15.76 9.56
N LEU A 38 9.06 -16.12 10.36
CA LEU A 38 7.95 -16.97 9.95
C LEU A 38 6.80 -16.07 9.48
N PHE A 39 6.55 -16.07 8.18
CA PHE A 39 5.60 -15.16 7.53
C PHE A 39 4.28 -15.88 7.24
N PHE A 40 3.17 -15.36 7.76
CA PHE A 40 1.81 -15.80 7.45
C PHE A 40 1.12 -14.79 6.51
N GLY A 41 0.77 -15.24 5.30
CA GLY A 41 0.09 -14.43 4.29
C GLY A 41 -0.57 -15.28 3.22
N LYS A 42 -1.68 -14.80 2.63
CA LYS A 42 -2.55 -15.62 1.76
C LYS A 42 -1.90 -16.08 0.46
N SER A 43 -1.06 -15.30 -0.16
CA SER A 43 -0.56 -15.63 -1.50
C SER A 43 0.79 -15.01 -1.79
N MET A 44 1.67 -15.83 -2.36
CA MET A 44 2.93 -15.39 -2.99
C MET A 44 2.73 -14.95 -4.44
N SER A 45 1.48 -14.82 -4.91
CA SER A 45 1.24 -14.40 -6.29
C SER A 45 1.85 -13.03 -6.57
N ARG A 46 2.27 -12.81 -7.82
CA ARG A 46 2.89 -11.56 -8.28
C ARG A 46 1.97 -10.34 -8.15
N THR A 47 0.69 -10.54 -7.90
CA THR A 47 -0.32 -9.49 -7.76
C THR A 47 -0.49 -8.98 -6.31
N ARG A 48 0.22 -9.59 -5.33
CA ARG A 48 0.07 -9.25 -3.92
C ARG A 48 1.39 -8.83 -3.29
N CYS A 49 1.33 -7.92 -2.32
CA CYS A 49 2.49 -7.41 -1.59
C CYS A 49 3.21 -8.48 -0.74
N THR A 50 2.54 -9.57 -0.37
CA THR A 50 3.15 -10.69 0.39
C THR A 50 4.47 -11.18 -0.23
N GLY A 51 4.48 -11.42 -1.54
CA GLY A 51 5.70 -11.86 -2.24
C GLY A 51 6.81 -10.81 -2.18
N ALA A 52 6.45 -9.55 -2.37
CA ALA A 52 7.39 -8.43 -2.31
C ALA A 52 7.99 -8.24 -0.91
N LEU A 53 7.17 -8.36 0.15
CA LEU A 53 7.64 -8.30 1.54
C LEU A 53 8.58 -9.46 1.87
N VAL A 54 8.22 -10.70 1.50
CA VAL A 54 9.06 -11.88 1.73
C VAL A 54 10.41 -11.74 1.02
N GLU A 55 10.42 -11.29 -0.23
CA GLU A 55 11.65 -11.03 -0.98
C GLU A 55 12.48 -9.90 -0.37
N SER A 56 11.84 -8.86 0.14
CA SER A 56 12.52 -7.75 0.81
C SER A 56 13.20 -8.19 2.11
N PHE A 57 12.55 -9.02 2.93
CA PHE A 57 13.22 -9.61 4.09
C PHE A 57 14.44 -10.43 3.70
N ARG A 58 14.35 -11.25 2.65
CA ARG A 58 15.48 -12.04 2.14
C ARG A 58 16.63 -11.17 1.63
N ALA A 59 16.30 -10.07 0.95
CA ALA A 59 17.30 -9.10 0.47
C ALA A 59 18.05 -8.40 1.62
N HIS A 60 17.45 -8.35 2.82
CA HIS A 60 18.12 -7.90 4.05
C HIS A 60 18.83 -9.03 4.82
N GLY A 61 19.08 -10.18 4.19
CA GLY A 61 19.80 -11.31 4.81
C GLY A 61 18.95 -12.12 5.81
N VAL A 62 17.65 -11.89 5.87
CA VAL A 62 16.74 -12.59 6.79
C VAL A 62 16.28 -13.91 6.17
N THR A 63 16.41 -15.00 6.91
CA THR A 63 15.83 -16.29 6.51
C THR A 63 14.32 -16.26 6.71
N VAL A 64 13.55 -16.41 5.61
CA VAL A 64 12.08 -16.34 5.67
C VAL A 64 11.46 -17.67 5.29
N ARG A 65 10.58 -18.18 6.14
CA ARG A 65 9.62 -19.23 5.82
C ARG A 65 8.23 -18.64 5.70
N TRP A 66 7.62 -18.81 4.54
CA TRP A 66 6.26 -18.35 4.28
C TRP A 66 5.26 -19.52 4.39
N ARG A 67 4.08 -19.21 4.94
CA ARG A 67 2.96 -20.14 5.05
C ARG A 67 1.63 -19.44 4.71
N ASN A 68 0.82 -20.14 3.92
CA ASN A 68 -0.57 -19.79 3.69
C ASN A 68 -1.45 -20.73 4.53
N LEU A 69 -1.87 -20.25 5.69
CA LEU A 69 -2.66 -21.07 6.61
C LEU A 69 -4.08 -21.33 6.08
N ALA A 70 -4.65 -20.40 5.31
CA ALA A 70 -5.96 -20.61 4.69
C ALA A 70 -5.95 -21.79 3.71
N THR A 71 -4.87 -21.92 2.92
CA THR A 71 -4.68 -23.08 2.03
C THR A 71 -4.51 -24.37 2.84
N LEU A 72 -3.68 -24.37 3.88
CA LEU A 72 -3.52 -25.54 4.75
C LEU A 72 -4.84 -25.96 5.40
N ARG A 73 -5.63 -24.99 5.89
CA ARG A 73 -6.97 -25.28 6.47
C ARG A 73 -7.93 -25.90 5.46
N ARG A 74 -7.89 -25.44 4.22
CA ARG A 74 -8.73 -25.99 3.14
C ARG A 74 -8.40 -27.46 2.83
N TRP A 75 -7.12 -27.82 2.86
CA TRP A 75 -6.67 -29.17 2.49
C TRP A 75 -6.62 -30.14 3.67
N LEU A 76 -6.27 -29.69 4.86
CA LEU A 76 -5.99 -30.54 6.02
C LEU A 76 -7.04 -30.41 7.15
N GLY A 77 -7.97 -29.46 7.03
CA GLY A 77 -8.85 -29.06 8.11
C GLY A 77 -8.15 -28.19 9.16
N VAL A 78 -8.93 -27.58 10.05
CA VAL A 78 -8.45 -26.57 11.01
C VAL A 78 -7.42 -27.15 11.98
N SER A 79 -7.72 -28.28 12.61
CA SER A 79 -6.88 -28.90 13.64
C SER A 79 -5.50 -29.27 13.12
N MET A 80 -5.45 -29.91 11.95
CA MET A 80 -4.18 -30.31 11.33
C MET A 80 -3.38 -29.14 10.83
N ALA A 81 -4.02 -28.11 10.25
CA ALA A 81 -3.35 -26.89 9.85
C ALA A 81 -2.72 -26.16 11.05
N HIS A 82 -3.42 -26.11 12.20
CA HIS A 82 -2.87 -25.53 13.43
C HIS A 82 -1.71 -26.35 13.98
N ARG A 83 -1.81 -27.71 13.97
CA ARG A 83 -0.69 -28.59 14.35
C ARG A 83 0.53 -28.36 13.45
N ALA A 84 0.34 -28.26 12.13
CA ALA A 84 1.41 -27.97 11.17
C ALA A 84 2.06 -26.61 11.43
N ALA A 85 1.27 -25.57 11.72
CA ALA A 85 1.79 -24.25 12.06
C ALA A 85 2.64 -24.27 13.34
N ARG A 86 2.19 -24.97 14.39
CA ARG A 86 2.96 -25.17 15.65
C ARG A 86 4.24 -25.95 15.42
N ALA A 87 4.19 -27.03 14.63
CA ALA A 87 5.38 -27.82 14.30
C ALA A 87 6.41 -27.00 13.54
N GLU A 88 5.95 -26.19 12.58
CA GLU A 88 6.81 -25.28 11.84
C GLU A 88 7.44 -24.22 12.75
N PHE A 89 6.66 -23.58 13.63
CA PHE A 89 7.12 -22.60 14.59
C PHE A 89 8.22 -23.19 15.50
N ARG A 90 7.97 -24.34 16.12
CA ARG A 90 8.94 -25.00 17.00
C ARG A 90 10.22 -25.40 16.28
N ARG A 91 10.09 -25.95 15.04
CA ARG A 91 11.25 -26.38 14.25
C ARG A 91 12.06 -25.20 13.74
N PHE A 92 11.42 -24.14 13.30
CA PHE A 92 12.07 -22.99 12.69
C PHE A 92 12.63 -22.02 13.73
N ARG A 93 12.02 -21.92 14.90
CA ARG A 93 12.38 -21.00 16.00
C ARG A 93 12.56 -19.57 15.47
N PRO A 94 11.51 -18.92 14.96
CA PRO A 94 11.62 -17.59 14.39
C PRO A 94 11.93 -16.54 15.46
N ASP A 95 12.65 -15.48 15.10
CA ASP A 95 12.80 -14.28 15.93
C ASP A 95 11.55 -13.39 15.84
N VAL A 96 10.87 -13.48 14.68
CA VAL A 96 9.66 -12.72 14.37
C VAL A 96 8.63 -13.62 13.67
N VAL A 97 7.39 -13.55 14.14
CA VAL A 97 6.21 -13.99 13.41
C VAL A 97 5.61 -12.77 12.73
N PHE A 98 5.65 -12.74 11.40
CA PHE A 98 5.11 -11.65 10.60
C PHE A 98 3.78 -12.06 9.98
N VAL A 99 2.74 -11.28 10.21
CA VAL A 99 1.37 -11.61 9.81
C VAL A 99 0.82 -10.53 8.90
N PHE A 100 0.33 -10.92 7.73
CA PHE A 100 -0.44 -10.03 6.89
C PHE A 100 -1.86 -9.94 7.43
N PHE A 101 -2.21 -8.80 7.99
CA PHE A 101 -3.49 -8.49 8.64
C PHE A 101 -3.91 -9.56 9.66
N ARG A 102 -4.84 -10.44 9.32
CA ARG A 102 -5.39 -11.51 10.18
C ARG A 102 -5.19 -12.90 9.58
N ASP A 103 -4.13 -13.10 8.80
CA ASP A 103 -3.87 -14.39 8.12
C ASP A 103 -3.33 -15.48 9.07
N LEU A 104 -3.16 -15.17 10.36
CA LEU A 104 -2.91 -16.10 11.44
C LEU A 104 -4.07 -16.01 12.46
N PRO A 105 -4.72 -17.11 12.87
CA PRO A 105 -5.75 -17.09 13.92
C PRO A 105 -5.23 -16.54 15.25
N ALA A 106 -6.07 -15.80 15.99
CA ALA A 106 -5.71 -15.18 17.26
C ALA A 106 -5.14 -16.18 18.28
N VAL A 107 -5.68 -17.39 18.34
CA VAL A 107 -5.18 -18.45 19.24
C VAL A 107 -3.72 -18.83 18.94
N LEU A 108 -3.30 -18.86 17.69
CA LEU A 108 -1.91 -19.13 17.33
C LEU A 108 -1.04 -17.89 17.49
N ALA A 109 -1.57 -16.70 17.22
CA ALA A 109 -0.89 -15.44 17.43
C ALA A 109 -0.55 -15.27 18.91
N ASP A 110 -1.50 -15.52 19.82
CA ASP A 110 -1.29 -15.46 21.26
C ASP A 110 -0.28 -16.51 21.77
N GLU A 111 -0.31 -17.71 21.20
CA GLU A 111 0.66 -18.76 21.52
C GLU A 111 2.09 -18.34 21.06
N PHE A 112 2.24 -17.89 19.83
CA PHE A 112 3.56 -17.63 19.23
C PHE A 112 4.24 -16.39 19.78
N ARG A 113 3.47 -15.34 20.17
CA ARG A 113 4.04 -14.11 20.76
C ARG A 113 4.77 -14.32 22.07
N ARG A 114 4.59 -15.47 22.74
CA ARG A 114 5.31 -15.80 23.99
C ARG A 114 6.80 -16.03 23.75
N ASP A 115 7.15 -16.59 22.59
CA ASP A 115 8.52 -16.99 22.26
C ASP A 115 9.13 -16.20 21.09
N ALA A 116 8.33 -15.48 20.28
CA ALA A 116 8.77 -14.66 19.16
C ALA A 116 8.03 -13.32 19.14
N ARG A 117 8.65 -12.28 18.57
CA ARG A 117 7.99 -10.99 18.35
C ARG A 117 6.88 -11.16 17.30
N LEU A 118 5.72 -10.62 17.57
CA LEU A 118 4.59 -10.64 16.63
C LEU A 118 4.46 -9.28 15.93
N VAL A 119 4.63 -9.27 14.62
CA VAL A 119 4.49 -8.08 13.78
C VAL A 119 3.32 -8.25 12.82
N ILE A 120 2.42 -7.29 12.77
CA ILE A 120 1.29 -7.27 11.86
C ILE A 120 1.50 -6.18 10.81
N TRP A 121 1.28 -6.54 9.54
CA TRP A 121 1.21 -5.60 8.43
C TRP A 121 -0.25 -5.42 7.98
N CYS A 122 -0.76 -4.19 8.00
CA CYS A 122 -2.14 -3.87 7.67
C CYS A 122 -2.22 -2.81 6.56
N GLU A 123 -2.78 -3.19 5.40
CA GLU A 123 -3.10 -2.32 4.27
C GLU A 123 -4.63 -2.20 4.05
N GLU A 124 -5.44 -2.68 4.98
CA GLU A 124 -6.88 -2.75 4.83
C GLU A 124 -7.54 -1.37 5.02
N ALA A 125 -8.68 -1.20 4.35
CA ALA A 125 -9.50 -0.02 4.51
C ALA A 125 -10.16 0.04 5.89
N LEU A 126 -10.49 1.24 6.35
CA LEU A 126 -11.05 1.51 7.68
C LEU A 126 -12.36 0.80 7.98
N GLU A 127 -13.14 0.51 6.95
CA GLU A 127 -14.47 -0.13 7.07
C GLU A 127 -14.44 -1.53 7.66
N VAL A 128 -13.26 -2.19 7.65
CA VAL A 128 -13.08 -3.52 8.25
C VAL A 128 -12.65 -3.48 9.71
N PHE A 129 -12.48 -2.27 10.29
CA PHE A 129 -12.04 -2.10 11.67
C PHE A 129 -13.22 -2.12 12.62
N ASP A 130 -13.26 -3.14 13.47
CA ASP A 130 -14.17 -3.31 14.60
C ASP A 130 -13.40 -3.70 15.87
N GLY A 131 -14.12 -3.94 16.97
CA GLY A 131 -13.51 -4.34 18.23
C GLY A 131 -12.61 -5.59 18.10
N SER A 132 -13.01 -6.55 17.28
CA SER A 132 -12.24 -7.78 17.07
C SER A 132 -10.91 -7.55 16.37
N VAL A 133 -10.78 -6.48 15.58
CA VAL A 133 -9.51 -6.07 14.97
C VAL A 133 -8.62 -5.44 16.03
N ALA A 134 -9.16 -4.58 16.90
CA ALA A 134 -8.42 -4.00 18.01
C ALA A 134 -7.87 -5.07 18.94
N ASP A 135 -8.70 -6.04 19.35
CA ASP A 135 -8.29 -7.18 20.18
C ASP A 135 -7.18 -8.00 19.54
N TYR A 136 -7.26 -8.20 18.22
CA TYR A 136 -6.21 -8.91 17.49
C TYR A 136 -4.90 -8.11 17.44
N PHE A 137 -4.98 -6.81 17.21
CA PHE A 137 -3.81 -5.92 17.19
C PHE A 137 -3.13 -5.80 18.55
N ALA A 138 -3.89 -5.91 19.63
CA ALA A 138 -3.35 -5.94 21.00
C ALA A 138 -2.44 -7.16 21.29
N LEU A 139 -2.50 -8.20 20.47
CA LEU A 139 -1.59 -9.35 20.57
C LEU A 139 -0.19 -9.03 20.03
N ALA A 140 -0.06 -8.05 19.13
CA ALA A 140 1.19 -7.76 18.43
C ALA A 140 2.15 -6.90 19.27
N ASP A 141 3.44 -7.09 19.02
CA ASP A 141 4.48 -6.18 19.49
C ASP A 141 4.55 -4.92 18.64
N LEU A 142 4.22 -5.04 17.35
CA LEU A 142 4.21 -3.94 16.38
C LEU A 142 3.14 -4.15 15.33
N VAL A 143 2.32 -3.15 15.09
CA VAL A 143 1.35 -3.10 13.99
C VAL A 143 1.76 -2.00 13.01
N CYS A 144 2.22 -2.40 11.83
CA CYS A 144 2.53 -1.48 10.73
C CYS A 144 1.27 -1.24 9.91
N MET A 145 0.79 0.01 9.86
CA MET A 145 -0.44 0.38 9.16
C MET A 145 -0.15 1.38 8.06
N SER A 146 -0.71 1.13 6.87
CA SER A 146 -0.60 2.08 5.74
C SER A 146 -1.62 3.23 5.81
N ASN A 147 -2.57 3.17 6.72
CA ASN A 147 -3.56 4.21 6.97
C ASN A 147 -3.52 4.65 8.44
N PRO A 148 -3.11 5.89 8.76
CA PRO A 148 -3.05 6.38 10.14
C PRO A 148 -4.39 6.90 10.68
N ALA A 149 -5.42 7.05 9.85
CA ALA A 149 -6.69 7.68 10.26
C ALA A 149 -7.43 6.94 11.40
N ARG A 150 -7.06 5.67 11.69
CA ARG A 150 -7.60 4.90 12.82
C ARG A 150 -6.73 4.89 14.07
N PHE A 151 -5.62 5.59 14.06
CA PHE A 151 -4.72 5.60 15.22
C PHE A 151 -5.41 6.15 16.48
N SER A 152 -6.18 7.25 16.38
CA SER A 152 -6.93 7.78 17.51
C SER A 152 -7.92 6.75 18.07
N TRP A 153 -8.72 6.14 17.19
CA TRP A 153 -9.70 5.11 17.57
C TRP A 153 -9.07 3.89 18.24
N LEU A 154 -7.89 3.46 17.77
CA LEU A 154 -7.12 2.36 18.37
C LEU A 154 -6.48 2.81 19.70
N GLY A 155 -5.94 4.03 19.76
CA GLY A 155 -5.36 4.60 20.99
C GLY A 155 -6.36 4.75 22.13
N GLU A 156 -7.61 5.16 21.83
CA GLU A 156 -8.71 5.19 22.79
C GLU A 156 -9.03 3.81 23.38
N ARG A 157 -8.63 2.74 22.71
CA ARG A 157 -8.72 1.34 23.15
C ARG A 157 -7.48 0.81 23.81
N GLY A 158 -6.54 1.71 24.13
CA GLY A 158 -5.30 1.38 24.84
C GLY A 158 -4.22 0.73 23.97
N LEU A 159 -4.33 0.80 22.61
CA LEU A 159 -3.28 0.33 21.74
C LEU A 159 -2.23 1.42 21.53
N ASP A 160 -0.99 1.09 21.83
CA ASP A 160 0.18 1.97 21.70
C ASP A 160 1.28 1.38 20.80
N ASN A 161 1.00 0.20 20.20
CA ASN A 161 1.93 -0.60 19.43
C ASN A 161 1.84 -0.38 17.90
N MET A 162 1.25 0.73 17.46
CA MET A 162 1.03 1.04 16.05
C MET A 162 2.14 1.94 15.48
N ALA A 163 2.50 1.70 14.23
CA ALA A 163 3.39 2.57 13.47
C ALA A 163 2.84 2.82 12.07
N PHE A 164 2.90 4.06 11.60
CA PHE A 164 2.56 4.38 10.23
C PHE A 164 3.67 3.93 9.29
N LEU A 165 3.30 3.14 8.31
CA LEU A 165 4.23 2.69 7.27
C LEU A 165 3.47 2.46 5.97
N MET A 166 3.66 3.38 5.02
CA MET A 166 2.99 3.31 3.72
C MET A 166 3.27 1.99 3.01
N SER A 167 2.33 1.59 2.16
CA SER A 167 2.56 0.56 1.14
C SER A 167 3.77 0.88 0.26
N GLY A 168 4.13 -0.02 -0.60
CA GLY A 168 5.23 0.14 -1.51
C GLY A 168 5.04 -0.69 -2.78
N PHE A 169 6.13 -0.91 -3.49
CA PHE A 169 6.16 -1.77 -4.66
C PHE A 169 7.44 -2.63 -4.67
N SER A 170 7.49 -3.61 -5.57
CA SER A 170 8.69 -4.37 -5.87
C SER A 170 9.16 -4.07 -7.30
N PRO A 171 10.39 -3.59 -7.51
CA PRO A 171 10.93 -3.32 -8.85
C PRO A 171 11.05 -4.59 -9.70
N ARG A 172 11.06 -5.77 -9.08
CA ARG A 172 10.99 -7.04 -9.81
C ARG A 172 9.70 -7.23 -10.57
N PHE A 173 8.59 -6.69 -10.07
CA PHE A 173 7.26 -6.86 -10.64
C PHE A 173 6.74 -5.60 -11.34
N HIS A 174 7.16 -4.42 -10.86
CA HIS A 174 6.70 -3.14 -11.37
C HIS A 174 7.93 -2.34 -11.82
N HIS A 175 8.12 -2.27 -13.11
CA HIS A 175 9.20 -1.57 -13.79
C HIS A 175 8.70 -1.09 -15.16
N PRO A 176 9.33 -0.08 -15.77
CA PRO A 176 8.95 0.38 -17.09
C PRO A 176 8.97 -0.76 -18.11
N ALA A 177 7.92 -0.86 -18.94
CA ALA A 177 7.90 -1.73 -20.08
C ALA A 177 8.53 -1.01 -21.30
N LYS A 178 8.83 -1.76 -22.37
CA LYS A 178 9.25 -1.17 -23.64
C LYS A 178 8.21 -0.16 -24.09
N VAL A 179 8.68 0.99 -24.58
CA VAL A 179 7.83 2.04 -25.16
C VAL A 179 6.93 1.44 -26.24
N GLN A 180 5.66 1.76 -26.18
CA GLN A 180 4.64 1.32 -27.11
C GLN A 180 3.81 2.52 -27.59
N PRO A 181 3.23 2.45 -28.80
CA PRO A 181 2.26 3.44 -29.22
C PRO A 181 1.10 3.53 -28.20
N PHE A 182 0.66 4.74 -27.92
CA PHE A 182 -0.52 4.93 -27.09
C PHE A 182 -1.76 4.32 -27.73
N ARG A 183 -2.48 3.51 -26.95
CA ARG A 183 -3.70 2.80 -27.39
C ARG A 183 -4.95 3.36 -26.74
N ARG A 184 -4.79 4.22 -25.73
CA ARG A 184 -5.89 4.83 -24.97
C ARG A 184 -5.45 6.15 -24.35
N ASP A 185 -6.42 7.02 -24.16
CA ASP A 185 -6.19 8.27 -23.47
C ASP A 185 -6.05 8.04 -21.98
N VAL A 186 -6.99 7.30 -21.39
CA VAL A 186 -7.05 7.05 -19.94
C VAL A 186 -7.12 5.55 -19.67
N ALA A 187 -6.29 5.08 -18.76
CA ALA A 187 -6.40 3.75 -18.16
C ALA A 187 -6.72 3.85 -16.67
N PHE A 188 -7.63 3.03 -16.20
CA PHE A 188 -7.83 2.78 -14.77
C PHE A 188 -7.61 1.30 -14.48
N ILE A 189 -6.77 1.00 -13.48
CA ILE A 189 -6.44 -0.39 -13.10
C ILE A 189 -6.98 -0.65 -11.70
N GLY A 190 -8.13 -1.30 -11.60
CA GLY A 190 -8.82 -1.60 -10.34
C GLY A 190 -10.28 -1.95 -10.54
N GLY A 191 -10.94 -2.39 -9.47
CA GLY A 191 -12.38 -2.65 -9.45
C GLY A 191 -13.21 -1.37 -9.31
N PRO A 192 -14.53 -1.48 -9.49
CA PRO A 192 -15.47 -0.36 -9.47
C PRO A 192 -15.67 0.29 -8.09
N GLY A 193 -15.11 -0.31 -7.03
CA GLY A 193 -15.35 0.11 -5.65
C GLY A 193 -16.61 -0.54 -5.07
N ARG A 194 -16.89 -0.26 -3.79
CA ARG A 194 -18.03 -0.86 -3.07
C ARG A 194 -19.31 -0.03 -3.20
N ARG A 195 -19.17 1.30 -3.28
CA ARG A 195 -20.29 2.26 -3.21
C ARG A 195 -20.73 2.80 -4.58
N GLY A 196 -20.11 2.37 -5.68
CA GLY A 196 -20.48 2.80 -7.04
C GLY A 196 -19.99 4.19 -7.46
N GLN A 197 -19.58 5.05 -6.54
CA GLN A 197 -19.11 6.40 -6.86
C GLN A 197 -17.94 6.38 -7.84
N ARG A 198 -16.97 5.48 -7.63
CA ARG A 198 -15.84 5.29 -8.55
C ARG A 198 -16.31 4.87 -9.95
N ALA A 199 -17.27 3.95 -10.03
CA ALA A 199 -17.80 3.48 -11.30
C ALA A 199 -18.51 4.61 -12.06
N SER A 200 -19.36 5.38 -11.39
CA SER A 200 -20.07 6.53 -11.97
C SER A 200 -19.11 7.61 -12.45
N PHE A 201 -18.08 7.92 -11.68
CA PHE A 201 -17.05 8.89 -12.08
C PHE A 201 -16.27 8.41 -13.31
N LEU A 202 -15.83 7.16 -13.35
CA LEU A 202 -15.14 6.60 -14.52
C LEU A 202 -16.03 6.58 -15.75
N ALA A 203 -17.34 6.35 -15.61
CA ALA A 203 -18.28 6.46 -16.72
C ALA A 203 -18.36 7.89 -17.27
N LYS A 204 -18.37 8.93 -16.42
CA LYS A 204 -18.30 10.32 -16.87
C LYS A 204 -17.03 10.59 -17.71
N ILE A 205 -15.90 10.06 -17.29
CA ILE A 205 -14.63 10.17 -18.03
C ILE A 205 -14.73 9.43 -19.36
N GLY A 206 -15.27 8.20 -19.35
CA GLY A 206 -15.41 7.36 -20.54
C GLY A 206 -16.28 7.96 -21.65
N ARG A 207 -17.27 8.80 -21.28
CA ARG A 207 -18.09 9.53 -22.29
C ARG A 207 -17.35 10.64 -23.02
N ARG A 208 -16.22 11.12 -22.47
CA ARG A 208 -15.44 12.22 -23.05
C ARG A 208 -14.11 11.78 -23.65
N PHE A 209 -13.51 10.71 -23.10
CA PHE A 209 -12.16 10.28 -23.45
C PHE A 209 -12.11 8.76 -23.68
N GLN A 210 -11.22 8.31 -24.56
CA GLN A 210 -11.02 6.87 -24.79
C GLN A 210 -10.48 6.19 -23.53
N THR A 211 -11.37 5.62 -22.72
CA THR A 211 -11.07 5.10 -21.40
C THR A 211 -11.19 3.58 -21.36
N GLU A 212 -10.15 2.91 -20.86
CA GLU A 212 -10.17 1.48 -20.56
C GLU A 212 -9.99 1.23 -19.07
N VAL A 213 -10.83 0.36 -18.51
CA VAL A 213 -10.76 -0.07 -17.10
C VAL A 213 -10.39 -1.55 -17.04
N PHE A 214 -9.47 -1.89 -16.13
CA PHE A 214 -8.92 -3.24 -15.98
C PHE A 214 -9.12 -3.71 -14.54
N GLY A 215 -9.99 -4.67 -14.30
CA GLY A 215 -10.22 -5.14 -12.94
C GLY A 215 -11.40 -6.09 -12.79
N PRO A 216 -11.57 -6.68 -11.60
CA PRO A 216 -12.68 -7.58 -11.30
C PRO A 216 -13.96 -6.81 -10.97
N HIS A 217 -15.10 -7.52 -11.03
CA HIS A 217 -16.41 -7.09 -10.49
C HIS A 217 -17.07 -5.91 -11.20
N TRP A 218 -16.69 -5.59 -12.42
CA TRP A 218 -17.32 -4.58 -13.24
C TRP A 218 -18.69 -5.04 -13.77
N ASP A 219 -18.91 -6.34 -13.90
CA ASP A 219 -20.18 -6.99 -14.24
C ASP A 219 -21.35 -6.55 -13.35
N ARG A 220 -21.09 -6.17 -12.11
CA ARG A 220 -22.11 -5.71 -11.15
C ARG A 220 -22.61 -4.28 -11.41
N TRP A 221 -21.99 -3.57 -12.34
CA TRP A 221 -22.23 -2.15 -12.62
C TRP A 221 -22.53 -1.92 -14.10
N GLU A 222 -23.33 -2.81 -14.72
CA GLU A 222 -23.65 -2.76 -16.15
C GLU A 222 -24.22 -1.41 -16.61
N HIS A 223 -24.98 -0.71 -15.75
CA HIS A 223 -25.56 0.59 -16.03
C HIS A 223 -24.52 1.73 -16.21
N VAL A 224 -23.28 1.53 -15.84
CA VAL A 224 -22.19 2.51 -16.01
C VAL A 224 -21.22 2.13 -17.13
N HIS A 225 -21.52 1.08 -17.91
CA HIS A 225 -20.65 0.62 -18.98
C HIS A 225 -20.62 1.58 -20.19
N ASP A 226 -21.59 2.49 -20.29
CA ASP A 226 -21.65 3.47 -21.35
C ASP A 226 -20.39 4.35 -21.36
N GLY A 227 -19.66 4.31 -22.47
CA GLY A 227 -18.39 5.01 -22.66
C GLY A 227 -17.13 4.31 -22.10
N LEU A 228 -17.26 3.23 -21.33
CA LEU A 228 -16.11 2.50 -20.80
C LEU A 228 -15.79 1.23 -21.60
N ARG A 229 -14.51 1.00 -21.87
CA ARG A 229 -14.02 -0.29 -22.35
C ARG A 229 -13.54 -1.13 -21.18
N ILE A 230 -14.36 -2.10 -20.77
CA ILE A 230 -14.08 -2.96 -19.63
C ILE A 230 -13.21 -4.13 -20.09
N ARG A 231 -12.16 -4.40 -19.30
CA ARG A 231 -11.18 -5.45 -19.53
C ARG A 231 -11.05 -6.35 -18.30
N PRO A 232 -10.70 -7.63 -18.49
CA PRO A 232 -10.44 -8.55 -17.38
C PRO A 232 -9.38 -8.04 -16.39
N PRO A 233 -9.34 -8.58 -15.16
CA PRO A 233 -8.22 -8.38 -14.24
C PRO A 233 -6.89 -8.76 -14.88
N ILE A 234 -5.84 -8.03 -14.52
CA ILE A 234 -4.50 -8.18 -15.09
C ILE A 234 -3.47 -8.61 -14.05
N ASP A 235 -2.39 -9.21 -14.51
CA ASP A 235 -1.20 -9.47 -13.72
C ASP A 235 -0.21 -8.27 -13.76
N ASN A 236 0.86 -8.34 -12.98
CA ASN A 236 1.85 -7.26 -12.92
C ASN A 236 2.61 -7.05 -14.24
N ARG A 237 2.76 -8.07 -15.08
CA ARG A 237 3.40 -7.91 -16.40
C ARG A 237 2.50 -7.13 -17.35
N ALA A 238 1.20 -7.41 -17.32
CA ALA A 238 0.22 -6.64 -18.08
C ALA A 238 0.10 -5.21 -17.53
N TYR A 239 0.24 -5.01 -16.21
CA TYR A 239 0.23 -3.69 -15.60
C TYR A 239 1.24 -2.74 -16.25
N ALA A 240 2.50 -3.14 -16.32
CA ALA A 240 3.56 -2.33 -16.95
C ALA A 240 3.27 -2.02 -18.44
N ARG A 241 2.75 -3.01 -19.20
CA ARG A 241 2.39 -2.79 -20.60
C ARG A 241 1.21 -1.84 -20.78
N ILE A 242 0.22 -1.89 -19.90
CA ILE A 242 -0.91 -0.95 -19.90
C ILE A 242 -0.42 0.45 -19.58
N CYS A 243 0.40 0.60 -18.56
CA CYS A 243 1.07 1.85 -18.22
C CYS A 243 1.80 2.45 -19.44
N ALA A 244 2.66 1.67 -20.09
CA ALA A 244 3.44 2.12 -21.25
C ALA A 244 2.61 2.47 -22.51
N SER A 245 1.37 1.97 -22.60
CA SER A 245 0.47 2.20 -23.74
C SER A 245 -0.72 3.12 -23.44
N SER A 246 -0.68 3.85 -22.33
CA SER A 246 -1.71 4.80 -21.90
C SER A 246 -1.11 6.21 -21.76
N ARG A 247 -1.81 7.24 -22.23
CA ARG A 247 -1.37 8.63 -22.03
C ARG A 247 -1.46 9.03 -20.56
N ILE A 248 -2.54 8.63 -19.89
CA ILE A 248 -2.81 8.92 -18.49
C ILE A 248 -3.20 7.62 -17.78
N VAL A 249 -2.55 7.31 -16.67
CA VAL A 249 -3.02 6.27 -15.76
C VAL A 249 -3.68 6.94 -14.57
N LEU A 250 -4.99 6.74 -14.43
CA LEU A 250 -5.82 7.45 -13.47
C LEU A 250 -5.82 6.76 -12.11
N GLY A 251 -5.64 7.54 -11.06
CA GLY A 251 -5.83 7.13 -9.67
C GLY A 251 -7.18 7.61 -9.14
N VAL A 252 -8.05 6.68 -8.77
CA VAL A 252 -9.33 6.97 -8.12
C VAL A 252 -9.36 6.20 -6.81
N ASN A 253 -9.34 6.91 -5.69
CA ASN A 253 -9.47 6.30 -4.38
C ASN A 253 -10.96 6.07 -4.04
N GLU A 254 -11.23 5.29 -3.03
CA GLU A 254 -12.58 5.08 -2.50
C GLU A 254 -12.87 6.03 -1.33
N ILE A 255 -11.81 6.43 -0.63
CA ILE A 255 -11.81 7.39 0.48
C ILE A 255 -10.74 8.42 0.16
N ASN A 256 -11.07 9.71 0.22
CA ASN A 256 -10.16 10.81 -0.13
C ASN A 256 -9.85 11.73 1.06
N ASP A 257 -10.59 11.60 2.16
CA ASP A 257 -10.51 12.51 3.32
C ASP A 257 -9.52 12.03 4.39
N ASP A 258 -9.02 10.81 4.26
CA ASP A 258 -8.05 10.24 5.20
C ASP A 258 -6.63 10.70 4.89
N VAL A 259 -5.93 11.16 5.92
CA VAL A 259 -4.53 11.60 5.84
C VAL A 259 -3.62 10.47 5.35
N PHE A 260 -2.80 10.73 4.33
CA PHE A 260 -1.88 9.78 3.70
C PHE A 260 -2.52 8.50 3.13
N TYR A 261 -3.83 8.40 3.07
CA TYR A 261 -4.49 7.20 2.59
C TYR A 261 -4.83 7.30 1.10
N PHE A 262 -3.94 6.81 0.27
CA PHE A 262 -4.14 6.64 -1.16
C PHE A 262 -3.84 5.21 -1.59
N SER A 263 -4.34 4.86 -2.75
CA SER A 263 -4.16 3.51 -3.27
C SER A 263 -2.69 3.18 -3.53
N ASN A 264 -2.25 1.98 -3.18
CA ASN A 264 -0.92 1.47 -3.54
C ASN A 264 -0.65 1.50 -5.06
N ARG A 265 -1.69 1.58 -5.89
CA ARG A 265 -1.57 1.76 -7.35
C ARG A 265 -0.77 3.00 -7.74
N THR A 266 -0.76 4.04 -6.90
CA THR A 266 0.09 5.21 -7.12
C THR A 266 1.55 4.78 -7.21
N PHE A 267 2.06 4.02 -6.24
CA PHE A 267 3.43 3.50 -6.29
C PHE A 267 3.66 2.58 -7.49
N LEU A 268 2.70 1.71 -7.82
CA LEU A 268 2.83 0.77 -8.94
C LEU A 268 2.88 1.49 -10.28
N THR A 269 2.05 2.50 -10.47
CA THR A 269 1.98 3.31 -11.69
C THR A 269 3.28 4.10 -11.90
N LEU A 270 3.74 4.79 -10.87
CA LEU A 270 5.00 5.54 -10.91
C LEU A 270 6.20 4.61 -11.12
N ALA A 271 6.22 3.44 -10.48
CA ALA A 271 7.24 2.43 -10.68
C ALA A 271 7.29 1.90 -12.13
N CYS A 272 6.16 1.85 -12.81
CA CYS A 272 6.09 1.51 -14.23
C CYS A 272 6.45 2.67 -15.17
N GLY A 273 6.84 3.84 -14.64
CA GLY A 273 7.25 5.00 -15.43
C GLY A 273 6.09 5.66 -16.20
N ALA A 274 4.86 5.58 -15.69
CA ALA A 274 3.70 6.17 -16.34
C ALA A 274 3.31 7.52 -15.71
N PHE A 275 2.73 8.40 -16.54
CA PHE A 275 2.11 9.62 -16.04
C PHE A 275 0.87 9.27 -15.22
N HIS A 276 0.86 9.69 -13.96
CA HIS A 276 -0.19 9.39 -13.00
C HIS A 276 -0.98 10.65 -12.64
N LEU A 277 -2.28 10.63 -12.92
CA LEU A 277 -3.24 11.63 -12.49
C LEU A 277 -4.11 11.02 -11.40
N THR A 278 -4.07 11.52 -10.17
CA THR A 278 -4.73 10.89 -9.03
C THR A 278 -5.55 11.87 -8.20
N HIS A 279 -6.54 11.37 -7.46
CA HIS A 279 -7.24 12.20 -6.49
C HIS A 279 -6.30 12.63 -5.36
N TYR A 280 -6.34 13.91 -5.00
CA TYR A 280 -5.64 14.43 -3.82
C TYR A 280 -6.21 13.80 -2.54
N VAL A 281 -5.33 13.50 -1.61
CA VAL A 281 -5.67 13.16 -0.23
C VAL A 281 -4.86 14.04 0.72
N PRO A 282 -5.35 14.37 1.93
CA PRO A 282 -4.63 15.22 2.85
C PRO A 282 -3.19 14.74 3.11
N LYS A 283 -2.24 15.66 3.08
CA LYS A 283 -0.80 15.42 3.25
C LYS A 283 -0.11 14.66 2.10
N LEU A 284 -0.75 14.51 0.93
CA LEU A 284 -0.13 13.89 -0.25
C LEU A 284 1.12 14.67 -0.69
N GLU A 285 1.13 16.00 -0.53
CA GLU A 285 2.25 16.88 -0.84
C GLU A 285 3.52 16.62 -0.01
N GLN A 286 3.40 15.92 1.10
CA GLN A 286 4.55 15.48 1.91
C GLN A 286 5.21 14.21 1.35
N VAL A 287 4.55 13.52 0.44
CA VAL A 287 5.04 12.29 -0.20
C VAL A 287 5.46 12.57 -1.64
N PHE A 288 4.62 13.27 -2.39
CA PHE A 288 4.83 13.57 -3.79
C PHE A 288 4.62 15.06 -4.06
N LYS A 289 5.25 15.57 -5.12
CA LYS A 289 5.07 16.96 -5.57
C LYS A 289 4.20 17.00 -6.82
N ASP A 290 3.19 17.88 -6.82
CA ASP A 290 2.32 18.11 -7.97
C ASP A 290 3.11 18.70 -9.15
N GLY A 291 2.88 18.18 -10.35
CA GLY A 291 3.58 18.61 -11.56
C GLY A 291 5.05 18.20 -11.67
N GLU A 292 5.60 17.52 -10.64
CA GLU A 292 6.97 16.99 -10.63
C GLU A 292 7.01 15.45 -10.59
N HIS A 293 6.26 14.82 -9.67
CA HIS A 293 6.23 13.37 -9.52
C HIS A 293 4.96 12.74 -10.07
N LEU A 294 3.85 13.44 -9.96
CA LEU A 294 2.52 13.09 -10.46
C LEU A 294 1.69 14.37 -10.57
N VAL A 295 0.43 14.24 -11.00
CA VAL A 295 -0.54 15.34 -10.96
C VAL A 295 -1.75 14.88 -10.16
N TRP A 296 -2.32 15.76 -9.33
CA TRP A 296 -3.56 15.47 -8.63
C TRP A 296 -4.71 16.39 -9.01
N TYR A 297 -5.91 15.90 -8.74
CA TYR A 297 -7.18 16.64 -8.85
C TYR A 297 -7.95 16.51 -7.53
N ARG A 298 -8.86 17.45 -7.24
CA ARG A 298 -9.63 17.46 -5.99
C ARG A 298 -11.09 17.06 -6.17
N ASP A 299 -11.64 17.25 -7.35
CA ASP A 299 -13.02 16.89 -7.68
C ASP A 299 -13.14 16.34 -9.11
N GLU A 300 -14.36 15.91 -9.47
CA GLU A 300 -14.62 15.27 -10.76
C GLU A 300 -14.46 16.23 -11.94
N ASP A 301 -14.83 17.49 -11.78
CA ASP A 301 -14.76 18.49 -12.86
C ASP A 301 -13.31 18.89 -13.10
N GLU A 302 -12.53 19.14 -12.04
CA GLU A 302 -11.08 19.37 -12.15
C GLU A 302 -10.38 18.17 -12.80
N ALA A 303 -10.80 16.95 -12.50
CA ALA A 303 -10.24 15.76 -13.15
C ALA A 303 -10.49 15.75 -14.66
N LEU A 304 -11.71 16.07 -15.10
CA LEU A 304 -12.06 16.13 -16.52
C LEU A 304 -11.25 17.21 -17.27
N ASP A 305 -11.11 18.38 -16.66
CA ASP A 305 -10.33 19.48 -17.23
C ASP A 305 -8.85 19.13 -17.30
N LYS A 306 -8.30 18.55 -16.25
CA LYS A 306 -6.90 18.08 -16.23
C LYS A 306 -6.65 16.96 -17.24
N ILE A 307 -7.57 16.00 -17.40
CA ILE A 307 -7.44 15.00 -18.45
C ILE A 307 -7.35 15.68 -19.81
N ALA A 308 -8.29 16.57 -20.15
CA ALA A 308 -8.28 17.29 -21.43
C ALA A 308 -6.96 18.07 -21.64
N GLN A 309 -6.49 18.78 -20.62
CA GLN A 309 -5.26 19.53 -20.67
C GLN A 309 -4.02 18.64 -20.89
N TRP A 310 -3.92 17.56 -20.12
CA TRP A 310 -2.73 16.71 -20.11
C TRP A 310 -2.64 15.78 -21.32
N LEU A 311 -3.73 15.50 -22.03
CA LEU A 311 -3.70 14.70 -23.25
C LEU A 311 -2.82 15.31 -24.36
N HIS A 312 -2.67 16.64 -24.38
CA HIS A 312 -1.90 17.38 -25.37
C HIS A 312 -0.48 17.77 -24.95
N ARG A 313 0.01 17.27 -23.78
CA ARG A 313 1.31 17.67 -23.21
C ARG A 313 2.27 16.47 -23.08
N ASP A 314 2.62 15.86 -24.22
CA ASP A 314 3.42 14.62 -24.25
C ASP A 314 4.77 14.76 -23.52
N SER A 315 5.51 15.84 -23.80
CA SER A 315 6.82 16.10 -23.19
C SER A 315 6.73 16.32 -21.67
N ASP A 316 5.73 17.07 -21.22
CA ASP A 316 5.53 17.32 -19.80
C ASP A 316 5.11 16.03 -19.06
N ARG A 317 4.22 15.23 -19.66
CA ARG A 317 3.86 13.92 -19.10
C ARG A 317 5.08 13.02 -18.95
N ALA A 318 5.96 12.98 -19.97
CA ALA A 318 7.18 12.18 -19.92
C ALA A 318 8.12 12.65 -18.80
N ARG A 319 8.30 13.96 -18.64
CA ARG A 319 9.12 14.56 -17.59
C ARG A 319 8.59 14.22 -16.20
N ILE A 320 7.29 14.41 -15.96
CA ILE A 320 6.64 14.11 -14.67
C ILE A 320 6.69 12.61 -14.36
N ALA A 321 6.43 11.76 -15.35
CA ALA A 321 6.52 10.31 -15.19
C ALA A 321 7.94 9.87 -14.80
N ALA A 322 8.97 10.47 -15.40
CA ALA A 322 10.36 10.20 -15.04
C ALA A 322 10.69 10.67 -13.60
N GLY A 323 10.22 11.85 -13.19
CA GLY A 323 10.36 12.35 -11.81
C GLY A 323 9.69 11.44 -10.79
N GLY A 324 8.43 11.04 -11.05
CA GLY A 324 7.71 10.14 -10.18
C GLY A 324 8.34 8.74 -10.10
N HIS A 325 8.86 8.23 -11.21
CA HIS A 325 9.61 6.97 -11.23
C HIS A 325 10.87 7.04 -10.36
N ALA A 326 11.66 8.09 -10.51
CA ALA A 326 12.88 8.30 -9.73
C ALA A 326 12.57 8.35 -8.22
N GLU A 327 11.54 9.12 -7.82
CA GLU A 327 11.10 9.24 -6.43
C GLU A 327 10.74 7.89 -5.82
N VAL A 328 9.89 7.11 -6.50
CA VAL A 328 9.45 5.84 -5.92
C VAL A 328 10.57 4.79 -5.90
N MET A 329 11.45 4.78 -6.89
CA MET A 329 12.62 3.90 -6.93
C MET A 329 13.56 4.19 -5.77
N GLN A 330 13.74 5.44 -5.40
CA GLN A 330 14.65 5.85 -4.35
C GLN A 330 14.09 5.60 -2.93
N TYR A 331 12.77 5.79 -2.71
CA TYR A 331 12.23 5.87 -1.35
C TYR A 331 11.08 4.90 -1.04
N HIS A 332 10.40 4.32 -2.03
CA HIS A 332 9.08 3.72 -1.80
C HIS A 332 8.98 2.23 -2.14
N GLN A 333 10.10 1.50 -2.22
CA GLN A 333 10.09 0.05 -2.38
C GLN A 333 9.72 -0.66 -1.08
N TYR A 334 9.15 -1.86 -1.14
CA TYR A 334 8.98 -2.72 0.05
C TYR A 334 10.30 -3.06 0.71
N TYR A 335 11.41 -3.04 -0.02
CA TYR A 335 12.77 -3.12 0.53
C TYR A 335 13.00 -2.08 1.64
N HIS A 336 12.65 -0.81 1.39
CA HIS A 336 12.79 0.28 2.37
C HIS A 336 11.82 0.11 3.55
N ARG A 337 10.61 -0.41 3.31
CA ARG A 337 9.62 -0.69 4.37
C ARG A 337 10.14 -1.76 5.33
N VAL A 338 10.67 -2.85 4.78
CA VAL A 338 11.26 -3.94 5.58
C VAL A 338 12.50 -3.47 6.34
N ALA A 339 13.37 -2.67 5.72
CA ALA A 339 14.51 -2.06 6.41
C ALA A 339 14.08 -1.27 7.64
N ARG A 340 13.01 -0.46 7.52
CA ARG A 340 12.45 0.30 8.63
C ARG A 340 11.89 -0.61 9.73
N ILE A 341 11.15 -1.65 9.37
CA ILE A 341 10.63 -2.63 10.34
C ILE A 341 11.78 -3.30 11.09
N LEU A 342 12.81 -3.76 10.39
CA LEU A 342 13.98 -4.39 11.00
C LEU A 342 14.71 -3.45 11.96
N HIS A 343 14.87 -2.18 11.55
CA HIS A 343 15.44 -1.14 12.40
C HIS A 343 14.60 -0.93 13.66
N TRP A 344 13.29 -0.77 13.54
CA TRP A 344 12.39 -0.60 14.69
C TRP A 344 12.42 -1.78 15.64
N LEU A 345 12.51 -3.00 15.14
CA LEU A 345 12.62 -4.20 15.97
C LEU A 345 13.97 -4.32 16.68
N GLN A 346 14.98 -3.59 16.23
CA GLN A 346 16.32 -3.58 16.81
C GLN A 346 16.49 -2.47 17.86
N VAL A 347 15.99 -1.28 17.60
CA VAL A 347 16.24 -0.07 18.42
C VAL A 347 14.99 0.52 19.08
N GLY A 348 13.82 0.01 18.78
CA GLY A 348 12.53 0.57 19.16
C GLY A 348 11.93 1.44 18.08
N VAL A 349 10.60 1.63 18.12
CA VAL A 349 9.91 2.56 17.23
C VAL A 349 10.12 3.96 17.75
N PRO A 350 10.70 4.88 16.99
CA PRO A 350 10.80 6.26 17.38
C PRO A 350 9.39 6.87 17.51
N ARG A 351 9.25 7.94 18.31
CA ARG A 351 8.06 8.78 18.25
C ARG A 351 7.83 9.12 16.78
N TRP A 352 6.58 9.05 16.34
CA TRP A 352 6.25 9.26 14.96
C TRP A 352 6.99 10.46 14.36
N GLN A 353 7.84 10.19 13.39
CA GLN A 353 8.39 11.20 12.50
C GLN A 353 7.73 10.99 11.14
N ASN A 354 7.18 12.07 10.59
CA ASN A 354 6.48 12.13 9.32
C ASN A 354 7.50 12.07 8.15
N ASP A 355 8.37 11.07 8.19
CA ASP A 355 9.44 10.93 7.21
C ASP A 355 9.08 9.87 6.17
N ALA A 356 8.38 10.31 5.13
CA ALA A 356 8.03 9.48 3.99
C ALA A 356 9.27 8.98 3.23
N ARG A 357 10.41 9.69 3.35
CA ARG A 357 11.65 9.44 2.62
C ARG A 357 12.75 8.79 3.45
N TRP A 358 12.41 8.27 4.63
CA TRP A 358 13.41 7.62 5.46
C TRP A 358 14.09 6.46 4.72
N LEU A 359 15.41 6.50 4.67
CA LEU A 359 16.27 5.42 4.20
C LEU A 359 16.98 4.79 5.40
N PRO A 360 17.19 3.47 5.39
CA PRO A 360 18.01 2.84 6.42
C PRO A 360 19.44 3.43 6.39
N PRO A 361 20.11 3.58 7.55
CA PRO A 361 21.52 3.93 7.56
C PRO A 361 22.29 2.88 6.73
N VAL A 362 23.12 3.35 5.82
CA VAL A 362 23.97 2.48 5.01
C VAL A 362 24.93 1.75 5.95
N PRO A 363 24.99 0.41 5.97
CA PRO A 363 25.97 -0.31 6.77
C PRO A 363 27.40 0.18 6.44
N ALA A 364 28.18 0.44 7.47
CA ALA A 364 29.55 0.96 7.29
C ALA A 364 30.46 0.10 6.38
N GLU A 365 30.13 -1.17 6.21
CA GLU A 365 30.85 -2.10 5.31
C GLU A 365 30.53 -1.88 3.82
N ALA A 366 29.32 -1.45 3.47
CA ALA A 366 28.95 -1.16 2.08
C ALA A 366 29.60 0.13 1.55
N SER A 367 29.93 1.07 2.44
CA SER A 367 30.62 2.32 2.09
C SER A 367 32.10 2.08 1.73
N ARG A 368 32.71 1.02 2.22
CA ARG A 368 34.14 0.68 1.91
C ARG A 368 34.29 -0.03 0.57
N GLN A 369 33.25 -0.71 0.07
CA GLN A 369 33.32 -1.37 -1.25
C GLN A 369 33.05 -0.40 -2.39
N ALA A 370 32.27 0.67 -2.18
CA ALA A 370 32.04 1.69 -3.19
C ALA A 370 33.22 2.65 -3.40
N SER A 371 34.12 2.78 -2.41
CA SER A 371 35.32 3.62 -2.51
C SER A 371 36.57 2.89 -3.05
N ASN A 372 36.52 1.57 -3.17
CA ASN A 372 37.64 0.75 -3.70
C ASN A 372 37.41 0.25 -5.13
N GLY A 373 36.38 0.76 -5.82
CA GLY A 373 36.01 0.38 -7.20
C GLY A 373 35.95 1.55 -8.17
N LEU A 374 36.73 2.62 -7.94
CA LEU A 374 36.97 3.70 -8.92
C LEU A 374 38.47 3.69 -9.32
#